data_51b3dc0d5ec6095ca848488fcd2a0b06
#
_entry.id   51b3dc0d5ec6095ca848488fcd2a0b06
#
_cell.length_a   1.000
_cell.length_b   1.000
_cell.length_c   1.000
_cell.angle_alpha   90.00
_cell.angle_beta   90.00
_cell.angle_gamma   90.00
#
_symmetry.space_group_name_H-M   'P 1'
#
loop_
_entity.id
_entity.type
_entity.pdbx_description
1 polymer ?
#
loop_
_entity_poly.entity_id
_entity_poly.type
_entity_poly.pdbx_seq_one_letter_code
_entity_poly.pdbx_strand_id
1 'polypeptide(L)'
;MTAPQPDPSSGAPQPGTPGREATPGPAQEPSPAVGLAAEYAAKAGLHRTHDGRVDVLRSAGGVQGISESIVPGLVFLVTFTITRELTLSLVAALASAAVFTVVRLIQRRPLTQALAGVVGVGISAWLANTTGKAEDFYLPGFFTNAAYILAMVLSILVKWPVAGLLFGFIRNEGLDWRKDPARIKAYQLGTWIIVGVLALRLAVQVPLYLMGPDGFAALATTRLIMGAPLYILGVWVAWLVTKPAPDSAADGQDTATRG
;
A
#
# COMPACT_ATOMS: atom_id res chain seq x y z
N MET A 1 -10.59 62.23 -71.65
CA MET A 1 -9.25 61.78 -71.25
C MET A 1 -9.17 61.87 -69.71
N THR A 2 -9.48 60.78 -69.06
CA THR A 2 -9.53 60.73 -67.63
C THR A 2 -8.37 59.85 -67.15
N ALA A 3 -7.45 60.41 -66.40
CA ALA A 3 -6.26 59.76 -65.90
C ALA A 3 -6.70 58.78 -64.77
N PRO A 4 -6.09 57.60 -64.62
CA PRO A 4 -6.40 56.61 -63.52
C PRO A 4 -5.75 57.05 -62.21
N GLN A 5 -6.53 56.92 -61.12
CA GLN A 5 -6.09 57.08 -59.71
C GLN A 5 -5.20 55.91 -59.26
N PRO A 6 -4.17 56.15 -58.47
CA PRO A 6 -3.33 55.11 -57.95
C PRO A 6 -4.00 54.45 -56.73
N ASP A 7 -3.87 53.11 -56.61
CA ASP A 7 -4.33 52.18 -55.60
C ASP A 7 -3.57 52.40 -54.27
N PRO A 8 -4.27 52.51 -53.09
CA PRO A 8 -3.65 52.76 -51.79
C PRO A 8 -3.31 51.53 -51.04
N SER A 9 -2.87 50.40 -51.64
CA SER A 9 -2.54 49.14 -50.93
C SER A 9 -1.03 48.82 -50.86
N SER A 10 -0.19 49.83 -50.63
CA SER A 10 1.19 49.61 -50.27
C SER A 10 1.40 49.85 -48.81
N GLY A 11 1.09 48.81 -48.03
CA GLY A 11 1.29 48.79 -46.59
C GLY A 11 2.75 48.57 -46.22
N ALA A 12 3.36 49.58 -45.59
CA ALA A 12 4.65 49.50 -44.95
C ALA A 12 4.64 48.46 -43.80
N PRO A 13 5.76 47.74 -43.52
CA PRO A 13 5.83 46.80 -42.42
C PRO A 13 5.74 47.54 -41.07
N GLN A 14 4.76 47.13 -40.25
CA GLN A 14 4.64 47.62 -38.90
C GLN A 14 5.76 47.03 -38.02
N PRO A 15 6.37 47.81 -37.09
CA PRO A 15 7.34 47.28 -36.13
C PRO A 15 6.68 46.31 -35.18
N GLY A 16 7.34 45.15 -35.02
CA GLY A 16 6.88 44.05 -34.21
C GLY A 16 6.57 44.48 -32.75
N THR A 17 5.38 44.15 -32.31
CA THR A 17 4.96 44.26 -30.92
C THR A 17 5.86 43.35 -30.05
N PRO A 18 6.49 43.85 -28.97
CA PRO A 18 7.26 42.99 -28.09
C PRO A 18 6.34 41.91 -27.48
N GLY A 19 6.83 40.67 -27.55
CA GLY A 19 6.11 39.50 -27.07
C GLY A 19 5.60 39.73 -25.64
N ARG A 20 4.29 39.56 -25.48
CA ARG A 20 3.64 39.53 -24.18
C ARG A 20 4.16 38.31 -23.47
N GLU A 21 5.12 38.49 -22.55
CA GLU A 21 5.48 37.45 -21.58
C GLU A 21 4.20 36.96 -20.93
N ALA A 22 3.92 35.67 -21.13
CA ALA A 22 2.80 35.01 -20.47
C ALA A 22 3.08 35.02 -18.96
N THR A 23 2.40 35.91 -18.25
CA THR A 23 2.37 35.93 -16.78
C THR A 23 1.93 34.55 -16.35
N PRO A 24 2.68 33.84 -15.47
CA PRO A 24 2.21 32.58 -14.92
C PRO A 24 0.87 32.84 -14.23
N GLY A 25 -0.18 32.15 -14.69
CA GLY A 25 -1.48 32.20 -14.05
C GLY A 25 -1.36 31.86 -12.56
N PRO A 26 -2.20 32.42 -11.68
CA PRO A 26 -2.16 32.12 -10.25
C PRO A 26 -2.22 30.60 -10.08
N ALA A 27 -1.27 30.06 -9.29
CA ALA A 27 -1.24 28.66 -8.94
C ALA A 27 -2.62 28.28 -8.41
N GLN A 28 -3.31 27.36 -9.08
CA GLN A 28 -4.64 26.89 -8.67
C GLN A 28 -4.48 26.30 -7.27
N GLU A 29 -5.11 26.92 -6.28
CA GLU A 29 -5.21 26.36 -4.95
C GLU A 29 -5.83 24.96 -5.03
N PRO A 30 -5.22 23.95 -4.39
CA PRO A 30 -5.74 22.59 -4.44
C PRO A 30 -7.18 22.60 -3.91
N SER A 31 -8.10 21.95 -4.62
CA SER A 31 -9.50 21.87 -4.23
C SER A 31 -9.63 21.36 -2.79
N PRO A 32 -10.64 21.80 -2.02
CA PRO A 32 -10.84 21.38 -0.62
C PRO A 32 -10.84 19.86 -0.44
N ALA A 33 -11.31 19.11 -1.44
CA ALA A 33 -11.28 17.64 -1.44
C ALA A 33 -9.85 17.08 -1.52
N VAL A 34 -8.94 17.72 -2.25
CA VAL A 34 -7.52 17.33 -2.33
C VAL A 34 -6.82 17.67 -1.01
N GLY A 35 -7.16 18.79 -0.37
CA GLY A 35 -6.64 19.16 0.94
C GLY A 35 -7.04 18.15 2.02
N LEU A 36 -8.31 17.78 2.09
CA LEU A 36 -8.81 16.75 3.00
C LEU A 36 -8.17 15.39 2.76
N ALA A 37 -8.08 14.96 1.50
CA ALA A 37 -7.42 13.70 1.16
C ALA A 37 -5.94 13.69 1.55
N ALA A 38 -5.23 14.81 1.39
CA ALA A 38 -3.83 14.96 1.83
C ALA A 38 -3.70 14.94 3.35
N GLU A 39 -4.62 15.54 4.08
CA GLU A 39 -4.66 15.52 5.55
C GLU A 39 -4.93 14.10 6.09
N TYR A 40 -5.90 13.38 5.52
CA TYR A 40 -6.16 11.98 5.86
C TYR A 40 -4.98 11.08 5.52
N ALA A 41 -4.33 11.29 4.38
CA ALA A 41 -3.12 10.57 3.98
C ALA A 41 -1.96 10.81 4.95
N ALA A 42 -1.76 12.05 5.40
CA ALA A 42 -0.75 12.40 6.39
C ALA A 42 -1.06 11.77 7.76
N LYS A 43 -2.32 11.80 8.20
CA LYS A 43 -2.78 11.12 9.44
C LYS A 43 -2.63 9.60 9.34
N ALA A 44 -2.79 9.01 8.16
CA ALA A 44 -2.56 7.60 7.89
C ALA A 44 -1.06 7.23 7.79
N GLY A 45 -0.15 8.20 7.97
CA GLY A 45 1.30 7.96 7.90
C GLY A 45 1.84 7.79 6.49
N LEU A 46 1.10 8.18 5.46
CA LEU A 46 1.57 8.12 4.07
C LEU A 46 2.54 9.28 3.80
N HIS A 47 3.80 8.94 3.58
CA HIS A 47 4.84 9.90 3.22
C HIS A 47 4.99 9.95 1.71
N ARG A 48 4.99 11.17 1.13
CA ARG A 48 5.27 11.39 -0.30
C ARG A 48 6.69 11.90 -0.48
N THR A 49 7.36 11.43 -1.52
CA THR A 49 8.63 12.00 -1.99
C THR A 49 8.40 13.34 -2.68
N HIS A 50 9.47 14.13 -2.88
CA HIS A 50 9.43 15.40 -3.62
C HIS A 50 8.77 15.26 -5.02
N ASP A 51 8.86 14.09 -5.64
CA ASP A 51 8.26 13.76 -6.93
C ASP A 51 6.78 13.33 -6.84
N GLY A 52 6.11 13.54 -5.68
CA GLY A 52 4.71 13.21 -5.46
C GLY A 52 4.41 11.71 -5.32
N ARG A 53 5.43 10.84 -5.40
CA ARG A 53 5.28 9.39 -5.24
C ARG A 53 5.17 9.01 -3.75
N VAL A 54 4.39 8.00 -3.44
CA VAL A 54 4.29 7.47 -2.07
C VAL A 54 5.56 6.69 -1.75
N ASP A 55 6.25 7.10 -0.68
CA ASP A 55 7.38 6.34 -0.12
C ASP A 55 6.82 5.21 0.76
N VAL A 56 6.65 4.05 0.13
CA VAL A 56 6.04 2.86 0.77
C VAL A 56 6.85 2.42 1.99
N LEU A 57 8.19 2.49 1.91
CA LEU A 57 9.05 2.07 3.02
C LEU A 57 8.93 3.01 4.22
N ARG A 58 8.91 4.32 3.98
CA ARG A 58 8.67 5.32 5.05
C ARG A 58 7.26 5.24 5.59
N SER A 59 6.27 4.98 4.74
CA SER A 59 4.87 4.84 5.14
C SER A 59 4.63 3.58 6.00
N ALA A 60 5.41 2.51 5.78
CA ALA A 60 5.41 1.31 6.63
C ALA A 60 6.17 1.49 7.96
N GLY A 61 6.61 2.70 8.29
CA GLY A 61 7.41 2.98 9.48
C GLY A 61 8.91 2.66 9.31
N GLY A 62 9.36 2.45 8.07
CA GLY A 62 10.73 2.09 7.73
C GLY A 62 11.12 0.70 8.23
N VAL A 63 12.44 0.44 8.28
CA VAL A 63 13.01 -0.81 8.81
C VAL A 63 12.55 -1.05 10.25
N GLN A 64 12.41 0.01 11.05
CA GLN A 64 11.96 -0.09 12.43
C GLN A 64 10.52 -0.63 12.53
N GLY A 65 9.57 -0.14 11.72
CA GLY A 65 8.18 -0.63 11.74
C GLY A 65 8.08 -2.12 11.33
N ILE A 66 8.93 -2.55 10.39
CA ILE A 66 9.03 -3.97 10.00
C ILE A 66 9.59 -4.79 11.16
N SER A 67 10.66 -4.33 11.81
CA SER A 67 11.25 -5.02 12.96
C SER A 67 10.27 -5.14 14.13
N GLU A 68 9.54 -4.08 14.45
CA GLU A 68 8.51 -4.08 15.50
C GLU A 68 7.41 -5.11 15.25
N SER A 69 7.08 -5.39 14.00
CA SER A 69 6.04 -6.38 13.65
C SER A 69 6.56 -7.82 13.63
N ILE A 70 7.84 -8.05 13.44
CA ILE A 70 8.44 -9.38 13.29
C ILE A 70 9.09 -9.86 14.58
N VAL A 71 9.84 -8.99 15.27
CA VAL A 71 10.69 -9.38 16.42
C VAL A 71 9.92 -10.02 17.57
N PRO A 72 8.74 -9.53 18.01
CA PRO A 72 8.01 -10.19 19.09
C PRO A 72 7.62 -11.64 18.77
N GLY A 73 7.23 -11.90 17.52
CA GLY A 73 6.93 -13.25 17.04
C GLY A 73 8.17 -14.14 16.96
N LEU A 74 9.32 -13.59 16.55
CA LEU A 74 10.61 -14.29 16.55
C LEU A 74 11.06 -14.62 17.97
N VAL A 75 10.97 -13.68 18.89
CA VAL A 75 11.31 -13.86 20.31
C VAL A 75 10.45 -14.97 20.89
N PHE A 76 9.13 -14.96 20.64
CA PHE A 76 8.24 -16.03 21.06
C PHE A 76 8.69 -17.38 20.51
N LEU A 77 8.90 -17.47 19.18
CA LEU A 77 9.31 -18.71 18.52
C LEU A 77 10.62 -19.27 19.11
N VAL A 78 11.64 -18.44 19.18
CA VAL A 78 12.98 -18.87 19.66
C VAL A 78 12.91 -19.31 21.12
N THR A 79 12.30 -18.48 21.97
CA THR A 79 12.17 -18.80 23.39
C THR A 79 11.39 -20.10 23.59
N PHE A 80 10.24 -20.27 22.95
CA PHE A 80 9.44 -21.49 23.09
C PHE A 80 10.13 -22.73 22.52
N THR A 81 10.87 -22.59 21.42
CA THR A 81 11.59 -23.72 20.83
C THR A 81 12.69 -24.23 21.75
N ILE A 82 13.38 -23.32 22.45
CA ILE A 82 14.49 -23.66 23.36
C ILE A 82 13.97 -24.16 24.71
N THR A 83 13.03 -23.42 25.32
CA THR A 83 12.63 -23.66 26.70
C THR A 83 11.43 -24.61 26.86
N ARG A 84 10.60 -24.70 25.82
CA ARG A 84 9.27 -25.36 25.84
C ARG A 84 8.34 -24.82 26.92
N GLU A 85 8.68 -23.65 27.48
CA GLU A 85 7.93 -22.97 28.52
C GLU A 85 7.05 -21.86 27.90
N LEU A 86 5.73 -22.10 27.87
CA LEU A 86 4.77 -21.18 27.24
C LEU A 86 4.79 -19.82 27.96
N THR A 87 4.70 -19.80 29.27
CA THR A 87 4.64 -18.56 30.06
C THR A 87 5.87 -17.69 29.84
N LEU A 88 7.07 -18.28 29.89
CA LEU A 88 8.32 -17.57 29.67
C LEU A 88 8.37 -16.97 28.26
N SER A 89 7.92 -17.71 27.25
CA SER A 89 7.91 -17.28 25.85
C SER A 89 6.93 -16.12 25.61
N LEU A 90 5.76 -16.18 26.23
CA LEU A 90 4.77 -15.09 26.17
C LEU A 90 5.28 -13.82 26.85
N VAL A 91 5.91 -13.96 28.03
CA VAL A 91 6.50 -12.82 28.76
C VAL A 91 7.63 -12.20 27.91
N ALA A 92 8.50 -13.00 27.32
CA ALA A 92 9.59 -12.51 26.45
C ALA A 92 9.04 -11.75 25.21
N ALA A 93 8.01 -12.29 24.56
CA ALA A 93 7.35 -11.63 23.43
C ALA A 93 6.70 -10.30 23.81
N LEU A 94 5.98 -10.27 24.92
CA LEU A 94 5.36 -9.04 25.45
C LEU A 94 6.40 -8.00 25.87
N ALA A 95 7.47 -8.44 26.53
CA ALA A 95 8.56 -7.57 26.92
C ALA A 95 9.24 -6.93 25.69
N SER A 96 9.49 -7.72 24.62
CA SER A 96 10.05 -7.19 23.39
C SER A 96 9.12 -6.17 22.73
N ALA A 97 7.81 -6.42 22.67
CA ALA A 97 6.82 -5.48 22.15
C ALA A 97 6.76 -4.19 22.99
N ALA A 98 6.86 -4.30 24.32
CA ALA A 98 6.91 -3.17 25.24
C ALA A 98 8.18 -2.31 25.03
N VAL A 99 9.35 -2.94 24.83
CA VAL A 99 10.60 -2.22 24.53
C VAL A 99 10.45 -1.39 23.27
N PHE A 100 9.92 -1.93 22.18
CA PHE A 100 9.68 -1.17 20.94
C PHE A 100 8.71 0.01 21.17
N THR A 101 7.68 -0.21 21.98
CA THR A 101 6.72 0.85 22.33
C THR A 101 7.40 1.99 23.10
N VAL A 102 8.24 1.65 24.10
CA VAL A 102 9.01 2.64 24.88
C VAL A 102 9.98 3.40 23.96
N VAL A 103 10.71 2.71 23.09
CA VAL A 103 11.62 3.34 22.12
C VAL A 103 10.86 4.34 21.23
N ARG A 104 9.66 3.97 20.75
CA ARG A 104 8.82 4.87 19.96
C ARG A 104 8.34 6.08 20.74
N LEU A 105 8.00 5.87 22.01
CA LEU A 105 7.57 6.95 22.89
C LEU A 105 8.70 7.97 23.10
N ILE A 106 9.93 7.48 23.35
CA ILE A 106 11.12 8.34 23.47
C ILE A 106 11.40 9.11 22.16
N GLN A 107 11.21 8.44 21.00
CA GLN A 107 11.36 9.05 19.68
C GLN A 107 10.23 10.01 19.30
N ARG A 108 9.21 10.18 20.12
CA ARG A 108 8.02 11.01 19.87
C ARG A 108 7.32 10.68 18.53
N ARG A 109 7.37 9.42 18.10
CA ARG A 109 6.70 8.95 16.89
C ARG A 109 5.23 8.63 17.17
N PRO A 110 4.34 8.61 16.13
CA PRO A 110 2.94 8.26 16.33
C PRO A 110 2.80 6.87 16.96
N LEU A 111 2.11 6.82 18.10
CA LEU A 111 1.97 5.61 18.92
C LEU A 111 0.90 4.64 18.38
N THR A 112 0.04 5.08 17.46
CA THR A 112 -1.08 4.30 16.96
C THR A 112 -0.67 2.93 16.41
N GLN A 113 0.43 2.88 15.65
CA GLN A 113 0.94 1.63 15.08
C GLN A 113 1.57 0.73 16.18
N ALA A 114 2.31 1.32 17.12
CA ALA A 114 2.92 0.57 18.23
C ALA A 114 1.85 -0.01 19.15
N LEU A 115 0.83 0.79 19.50
CA LEU A 115 -0.29 0.34 20.32
C LEU A 115 -1.07 -0.79 19.63
N ALA A 116 -1.33 -0.67 18.33
CA ALA A 116 -1.95 -1.74 17.57
C ALA A 116 -1.13 -3.04 17.61
N GLY A 117 0.21 -2.94 17.51
CA GLY A 117 1.12 -4.07 17.64
C GLY A 117 1.06 -4.72 19.04
N VAL A 118 1.18 -3.89 20.09
CA VAL A 118 1.09 -4.39 21.49
C VAL A 118 -0.25 -5.05 21.78
N VAL A 119 -1.35 -4.42 21.36
CA VAL A 119 -2.70 -5.00 21.51
C VAL A 119 -2.79 -6.33 20.76
N GLY A 120 -2.29 -6.41 19.53
CA GLY A 120 -2.26 -7.64 18.75
C GLY A 120 -1.47 -8.76 19.42
N VAL A 121 -0.27 -8.46 19.91
CA VAL A 121 0.57 -9.43 20.66
C VAL A 121 -0.11 -9.79 21.99
N GLY A 122 -0.70 -8.81 22.67
CA GLY A 122 -1.42 -9.03 23.93
C GLY A 122 -2.62 -9.99 23.77
N ILE A 123 -3.44 -9.80 22.75
CA ILE A 123 -4.57 -10.70 22.44
C ILE A 123 -4.05 -12.10 22.10
N SER A 124 -2.98 -12.20 21.29
CA SER A 124 -2.37 -13.49 20.95
C SER A 124 -1.82 -14.21 22.18
N ALA A 125 -1.12 -13.47 23.04
CA ALA A 125 -0.56 -14.01 24.27
C ALA A 125 -1.66 -14.44 25.26
N TRP A 126 -2.70 -13.62 25.42
CA TRP A 126 -3.85 -13.95 26.27
C TRP A 126 -4.54 -15.24 25.80
N LEU A 127 -4.77 -15.38 24.49
CA LEU A 127 -5.40 -16.54 23.92
C LEU A 127 -4.56 -17.81 24.15
N ALA A 128 -3.27 -17.77 23.83
CA ALA A 128 -2.36 -18.89 24.05
C ALA A 128 -2.25 -19.28 25.54
N ASN A 129 -2.26 -18.28 26.44
CA ASN A 129 -2.22 -18.53 27.88
C ASN A 129 -3.51 -19.16 28.39
N THR A 130 -4.68 -18.74 27.91
CA THR A 130 -5.98 -19.28 28.36
C THR A 130 -6.23 -20.71 27.88
N THR A 131 -5.76 -21.05 26.70
CA THR A 131 -5.90 -22.39 26.11
C THR A 131 -4.78 -23.34 26.51
N GLY A 132 -3.65 -22.83 27.00
CA GLY A 132 -2.45 -23.61 27.27
C GLY A 132 -1.72 -24.11 26.03
N LYS A 133 -2.10 -23.63 24.82
CA LYS A 133 -1.56 -24.07 23.52
C LYS A 133 -0.73 -22.98 22.89
N ALA A 134 0.54 -23.27 22.62
CA ALA A 134 1.46 -22.31 22.00
C ALA A 134 1.04 -21.87 20.59
N GLU A 135 0.46 -22.80 19.82
CA GLU A 135 -0.04 -22.55 18.46
C GLU A 135 -1.16 -21.51 18.43
N ASP A 136 -1.96 -21.39 19.49
CA ASP A 136 -3.06 -20.43 19.58
C ASP A 136 -2.59 -18.98 19.63
N PHE A 137 -1.29 -18.74 19.90
CA PHE A 137 -0.66 -17.43 19.71
C PHE A 137 -0.84 -16.90 18.27
N TYR A 138 -0.95 -17.78 17.29
CA TYR A 138 -1.09 -17.42 15.89
C TYR A 138 -2.54 -17.30 15.40
N LEU A 139 -3.51 -17.77 16.19
CA LEU A 139 -4.92 -17.86 15.84
C LEU A 139 -5.55 -16.47 15.45
N PRO A 140 -5.31 -15.37 16.18
CA PRO A 140 -5.85 -14.07 15.80
C PRO A 140 -5.41 -13.63 14.39
N GLY A 141 -4.21 -14.04 13.96
CA GLY A 141 -3.71 -13.77 12.60
C GLY A 141 -4.49 -14.51 11.51
N PHE A 142 -5.03 -15.69 11.78
CA PHE A 142 -5.89 -16.41 10.82
C PHE A 142 -7.21 -15.70 10.62
N PHE A 143 -7.85 -15.27 11.70
CA PHE A 143 -9.08 -14.48 11.62
C PHE A 143 -8.86 -13.15 10.90
N THR A 144 -7.77 -12.47 11.17
CA THR A 144 -7.41 -11.23 10.47
C THR A 144 -7.21 -11.47 8.97
N ASN A 145 -6.51 -12.54 8.60
CA ASN A 145 -6.32 -12.92 7.19
C ASN A 145 -7.65 -13.25 6.51
N ALA A 146 -8.50 -14.03 7.16
CA ALA A 146 -9.83 -14.39 6.65
C ALA A 146 -10.71 -13.13 6.47
N ALA A 147 -10.69 -12.21 7.44
CA ALA A 147 -11.41 -10.94 7.35
C ALA A 147 -10.93 -10.08 6.17
N TYR A 148 -9.61 -10.01 5.93
CA TYR A 148 -9.08 -9.30 4.76
C TYR A 148 -9.48 -9.96 3.44
N ILE A 149 -9.44 -11.29 3.35
CA ILE A 149 -9.94 -12.02 2.17
C ILE A 149 -11.40 -11.66 1.92
N LEU A 150 -12.25 -11.77 2.96
CA LEU A 150 -13.67 -11.46 2.84
C LEU A 150 -13.89 -10.01 2.39
N ALA A 151 -13.23 -9.04 3.01
CA ALA A 151 -13.34 -7.63 2.64
C ALA A 151 -12.90 -7.38 1.20
N MET A 152 -11.79 -7.99 0.75
CA MET A 152 -11.31 -7.85 -0.62
C MET A 152 -12.23 -8.52 -1.64
N VAL A 153 -12.77 -9.70 -1.34
CA VAL A 153 -13.75 -10.38 -2.20
C VAL A 153 -15.01 -9.52 -2.32
N LEU A 154 -15.54 -9.01 -1.20
CA LEU A 154 -16.68 -8.09 -1.22
C LEU A 154 -16.36 -6.84 -2.06
N SER A 155 -15.18 -6.28 -1.95
CA SER A 155 -14.76 -5.11 -2.74
C SER A 155 -14.76 -5.39 -4.24
N ILE A 156 -14.38 -6.59 -4.66
CA ILE A 156 -14.45 -7.03 -6.06
C ILE A 156 -15.91 -7.14 -6.51
N LEU A 157 -16.77 -7.75 -5.69
CA LEU A 157 -18.19 -7.95 -6.01
C LEU A 157 -18.94 -6.64 -6.20
N VAL A 158 -18.65 -5.64 -5.36
CA VAL A 158 -19.25 -4.30 -5.48
C VAL A 158 -18.55 -3.41 -6.53
N LYS A 159 -17.62 -3.97 -7.32
CA LYS A 159 -16.83 -3.25 -8.34
C LYS A 159 -16.03 -2.05 -7.78
N TRP A 160 -15.57 -2.19 -6.55
CA TRP A 160 -14.67 -1.25 -5.87
C TRP A 160 -13.40 -2.00 -5.41
N PRO A 161 -12.60 -2.57 -6.35
CA PRO A 161 -11.44 -3.36 -5.98
C PRO A 161 -10.45 -2.56 -5.13
N VAL A 162 -9.98 -3.14 -4.03
CA VAL A 162 -9.05 -2.49 -3.09
C VAL A 162 -7.76 -2.06 -3.81
N ALA A 163 -7.25 -2.87 -4.75
CA ALA A 163 -6.09 -2.50 -5.56
C ALA A 163 -6.34 -1.22 -6.38
N GLY A 164 -7.56 -1.02 -6.89
CA GLY A 164 -7.93 0.20 -7.61
C GLY A 164 -7.93 1.43 -6.73
N LEU A 165 -8.48 1.31 -5.51
CA LEU A 165 -8.44 2.40 -4.54
C LEU A 165 -7.00 2.74 -4.12
N LEU A 166 -6.18 1.73 -3.81
CA LEU A 166 -4.81 1.92 -3.36
C LEU A 166 -3.90 2.41 -4.50
N PHE A 167 -3.87 1.68 -5.62
CA PHE A 167 -2.96 1.97 -6.73
C PHE A 167 -3.40 3.18 -7.56
N GLY A 168 -4.72 3.39 -7.71
CA GLY A 168 -5.26 4.59 -8.35
C GLY A 168 -4.89 5.85 -7.58
N PHE A 169 -4.94 5.80 -6.24
CA PHE A 169 -4.48 6.90 -5.40
C PHE A 169 -2.96 7.12 -5.49
N ILE A 170 -2.15 6.05 -5.46
CA ILE A 170 -0.68 6.14 -5.58
C ILE A 170 -0.28 6.68 -6.97
N ARG A 171 -0.98 6.29 -8.03
CA ARG A 171 -0.74 6.74 -9.42
C ARG A 171 -1.34 8.11 -9.74
N ASN A 172 -1.98 8.73 -8.76
CA ASN A 172 -2.68 10.01 -8.93
C ASN A 172 -3.83 9.98 -9.98
N GLU A 173 -4.37 8.78 -10.24
CA GLU A 173 -5.53 8.57 -11.13
C GLU A 173 -6.86 8.95 -10.43
N GLY A 174 -6.84 9.17 -9.11
CA GLY A 174 -8.04 9.43 -8.32
C GLY A 174 -9.05 8.28 -8.46
N LEU A 175 -10.27 8.61 -8.88
CA LEU A 175 -11.33 7.63 -9.18
C LEU A 175 -11.63 7.52 -10.68
N ASP A 176 -10.84 8.15 -11.55
CA ASP A 176 -11.10 8.17 -12.99
C ASP A 176 -10.98 6.79 -13.64
N TRP A 177 -10.17 5.89 -13.04
CA TRP A 177 -10.08 4.50 -13.47
C TRP A 177 -11.45 3.77 -13.48
N ARG A 178 -12.45 4.25 -12.72
CA ARG A 178 -13.80 3.67 -12.70
C ARG A 178 -14.61 3.95 -13.97
N LYS A 179 -14.21 4.94 -14.76
CA LYS A 179 -14.85 5.26 -16.03
C LYS A 179 -14.47 4.28 -17.13
N ASP A 180 -13.33 3.56 -16.95
CA ASP A 180 -12.82 2.60 -17.91
C ASP A 180 -13.03 1.15 -17.43
N PRO A 181 -13.88 0.36 -18.12
CA PRO A 181 -14.11 -1.05 -17.78
C PRO A 181 -12.84 -1.91 -17.82
N ALA A 182 -11.87 -1.59 -18.69
CA ALA A 182 -10.61 -2.33 -18.77
C ALA A 182 -9.77 -2.09 -17.50
N ARG A 183 -9.73 -0.86 -17.01
CA ARG A 183 -9.05 -0.51 -15.75
C ARG A 183 -9.69 -1.18 -14.54
N ILE A 184 -11.03 -1.25 -14.49
CA ILE A 184 -11.75 -1.97 -13.42
C ILE A 184 -11.32 -3.44 -13.40
N LYS A 185 -11.31 -4.12 -14.56
CA LYS A 185 -10.89 -5.53 -14.66
C LYS A 185 -9.43 -5.73 -14.24
N ALA A 186 -8.52 -4.85 -14.65
CA ALA A 186 -7.12 -4.90 -14.24
C ALA A 186 -6.98 -4.78 -12.71
N TYR A 187 -7.68 -3.85 -12.08
CA TYR A 187 -7.65 -3.69 -10.63
C TYR A 187 -8.35 -4.82 -9.88
N GLN A 188 -9.41 -5.41 -10.45
CA GLN A 188 -10.00 -6.64 -9.90
C GLN A 188 -8.99 -7.78 -9.93
N LEU A 189 -8.28 -7.98 -11.05
CA LEU A 189 -7.22 -9.00 -11.14
C LEU A 189 -6.11 -8.74 -10.11
N GLY A 190 -5.65 -7.50 -9.97
CA GLY A 190 -4.68 -7.14 -8.93
C GLY A 190 -5.18 -7.47 -7.52
N THR A 191 -6.46 -7.21 -7.23
CA THR A 191 -7.06 -7.57 -5.94
C THR A 191 -7.14 -9.10 -5.77
N TRP A 192 -7.50 -9.85 -6.82
CA TRP A 192 -7.51 -11.32 -6.80
C TRP A 192 -6.13 -11.91 -6.54
N ILE A 193 -5.05 -11.31 -7.05
CA ILE A 193 -3.68 -11.74 -6.76
C ILE A 193 -3.39 -11.62 -5.27
N ILE A 194 -3.77 -10.50 -4.64
CA ILE A 194 -3.58 -10.30 -3.21
C ILE A 194 -4.43 -11.29 -2.40
N VAL A 195 -5.69 -11.51 -2.79
CA VAL A 195 -6.56 -12.53 -2.19
C VAL A 195 -5.93 -13.92 -2.31
N GLY A 196 -5.35 -14.26 -3.46
CA GLY A 196 -4.64 -15.52 -3.69
C GLY A 196 -3.46 -15.70 -2.74
N VAL A 197 -2.67 -14.66 -2.50
CA VAL A 197 -1.56 -14.68 -1.53
C VAL A 197 -2.07 -14.94 -0.11
N LEU A 198 -3.14 -14.25 0.32
CA LEU A 198 -3.74 -14.45 1.63
C LEU A 198 -4.35 -15.85 1.78
N ALA A 199 -5.03 -16.34 0.74
CA ALA A 199 -5.63 -17.67 0.71
C ALA A 199 -4.56 -18.77 0.74
N LEU A 200 -3.49 -18.64 -0.05
CA LEU A 200 -2.34 -19.55 -0.02
C LEU A 200 -1.73 -19.63 1.37
N ARG A 201 -1.60 -18.49 2.03
CA ARG A 201 -1.07 -18.43 3.40
C ARG A 201 -1.95 -19.20 4.37
N LEU A 202 -3.27 -19.05 4.32
CA LEU A 202 -4.19 -19.82 5.15
C LEU A 202 -4.16 -21.30 4.80
N ALA A 203 -4.14 -21.65 3.51
CA ALA A 203 -4.10 -23.03 3.03
C ALA A 203 -2.88 -23.80 3.53
N VAL A 204 -1.74 -23.13 3.73
CA VAL A 204 -0.52 -23.73 4.27
C VAL A 204 -0.52 -23.72 5.79
N GLN A 205 -0.91 -22.61 6.42
CA GLN A 205 -0.76 -22.44 7.85
C GLN A 205 -1.85 -23.12 8.67
N VAL A 206 -3.09 -23.23 8.15
CA VAL A 206 -4.18 -23.87 8.88
C VAL A 206 -3.93 -25.37 9.10
N PRO A 207 -3.51 -26.16 8.09
CA PRO A 207 -3.14 -27.57 8.34
C PRO A 207 -2.03 -27.73 9.38
N LEU A 208 -0.98 -26.87 9.31
CA LEU A 208 0.11 -26.90 10.29
C LEU A 208 -0.38 -26.57 11.71
N TYR A 209 -1.31 -25.65 11.84
CA TYR A 209 -1.97 -25.34 13.12
C TYR A 209 -2.75 -26.54 13.66
N LEU A 210 -3.49 -27.26 12.81
CA LEU A 210 -4.26 -28.44 13.20
C LEU A 210 -3.40 -29.62 13.64
N MET A 211 -2.11 -29.63 13.29
CA MET A 211 -1.14 -30.61 13.79
C MET A 211 -0.76 -30.36 15.26
N GLY A 212 -1.20 -29.25 15.85
CA GLY A 212 -0.93 -28.92 17.24
C GLY A 212 0.57 -28.72 17.54
N PRO A 213 1.06 -29.25 18.69
CA PRO A 213 2.46 -29.08 19.10
C PRO A 213 3.47 -29.57 18.08
N ASP A 214 3.17 -30.63 17.31
CA ASP A 214 4.06 -31.21 16.30
C ASP A 214 4.22 -30.26 15.09
N GLY A 215 3.17 -29.51 14.76
CA GLY A 215 3.16 -28.54 13.68
C GLY A 215 3.71 -27.16 14.07
N PHE A 216 3.92 -26.88 15.37
CA PHE A 216 4.23 -25.54 15.87
C PHE A 216 5.46 -24.90 15.20
N ALA A 217 6.60 -25.62 15.15
CA ALA A 217 7.83 -25.08 14.59
C ALA A 217 7.69 -24.78 13.08
N ALA A 218 7.02 -25.69 12.35
CA ALA A 218 6.72 -25.50 10.92
C ALA A 218 5.76 -24.33 10.71
N LEU A 219 4.72 -24.18 11.51
CA LEU A 219 3.76 -23.08 11.48
C LEU A 219 4.46 -21.74 11.72
N ALA A 220 5.28 -21.64 12.75
CA ALA A 220 6.00 -20.42 13.10
C ALA A 220 7.00 -20.02 12.00
N THR A 221 7.79 -20.97 11.49
CA THR A 221 8.75 -20.72 10.39
C THR A 221 8.03 -20.30 9.12
N THR A 222 6.99 -21.03 8.74
CA THR A 222 6.17 -20.71 7.56
C THR A 222 5.56 -19.31 7.67
N ARG A 223 5.09 -18.92 8.86
CA ARG A 223 4.54 -17.60 9.10
C ARG A 223 5.55 -16.47 8.86
N LEU A 224 6.82 -16.70 9.19
CA LEU A 224 7.90 -15.74 8.93
C LEU A 224 8.21 -15.64 7.44
N ILE A 225 8.39 -16.79 6.76
CA ILE A 225 8.73 -16.84 5.33
C ILE A 225 7.57 -16.29 4.48
N MET A 226 6.34 -16.71 4.77
CA MET A 226 5.12 -16.25 4.10
C MET A 226 4.59 -14.92 4.66
N GLY A 227 5.32 -14.25 5.53
CA GLY A 227 5.00 -12.94 6.08
C GLY A 227 5.31 -11.82 5.07
N ALA A 228 6.14 -10.86 5.48
CA ALA A 228 6.48 -9.70 4.67
C ALA A 228 6.97 -10.03 3.25
N PRO A 229 7.84 -11.04 3.03
CA PRO A 229 8.34 -11.34 1.67
C PRO A 229 7.22 -11.71 0.69
N LEU A 230 6.30 -12.57 1.10
CA LEU A 230 5.20 -13.01 0.24
C LEU A 230 4.19 -11.88 -0.03
N TYR A 231 3.92 -11.03 0.98
CA TYR A 231 3.07 -9.85 0.79
C TYR A 231 3.69 -8.85 -0.19
N ILE A 232 4.99 -8.56 -0.04
CA ILE A 232 5.70 -7.66 -0.95
C ILE A 232 5.65 -8.20 -2.38
N LEU A 233 5.91 -9.49 -2.56
CA LEU A 233 5.82 -10.14 -3.87
C LEU A 233 4.41 -10.02 -4.46
N GLY A 234 3.36 -10.34 -3.67
CA GLY A 234 1.97 -10.26 -4.12
C GLY A 234 1.55 -8.86 -4.52
N VAL A 235 1.88 -7.86 -3.70
CA VAL A 235 1.60 -6.46 -4.01
C VAL A 235 2.39 -5.99 -5.23
N TRP A 236 3.65 -6.41 -5.38
CA TRP A 236 4.48 -6.08 -6.53
C TRP A 236 3.91 -6.67 -7.83
N VAL A 237 3.52 -7.94 -7.82
CA VAL A 237 2.87 -8.59 -8.98
C VAL A 237 1.55 -7.90 -9.30
N ALA A 238 0.70 -7.62 -8.30
CA ALA A 238 -0.53 -6.88 -8.49
C ALA A 238 -0.29 -5.48 -9.09
N TRP A 239 0.76 -4.79 -8.65
CA TRP A 239 1.18 -3.52 -9.21
C TRP A 239 1.60 -3.61 -10.67
N LEU A 240 2.38 -4.65 -11.03
CA LEU A 240 2.83 -4.86 -12.42
C LEU A 240 1.65 -5.12 -13.37
N VAL A 241 0.74 -5.99 -12.97
CA VAL A 241 -0.41 -6.40 -13.79
C VAL A 241 -1.42 -5.25 -13.98
N THR A 242 -1.47 -4.33 -13.01
CA THR A 242 -2.37 -3.16 -13.07
C THR A 242 -1.74 -1.93 -13.72
N LYS A 243 -0.54 -2.02 -14.33
CA LYS A 243 0.04 -0.89 -15.06
C LYS A 243 -0.89 -0.46 -16.21
N PRO A 244 -1.06 0.87 -16.45
CA PRO A 244 -1.71 1.35 -17.67
C PRO A 244 -0.97 0.83 -18.90
N ALA A 245 -1.70 0.51 -19.96
CA ALA A 245 -1.06 0.30 -21.26
C ALA A 245 -0.35 1.61 -21.68
N PRO A 246 0.83 1.53 -22.31
CA PRO A 246 1.42 2.72 -22.91
C PRO A 246 0.42 3.32 -23.89
N ASP A 247 0.21 4.64 -23.82
CA ASP A 247 -0.69 5.34 -24.73
C ASP A 247 -0.19 5.13 -26.16
N SER A 248 -0.98 4.43 -26.98
CA SER A 248 -0.73 4.24 -28.41
C SER A 248 -0.82 5.56 -29.22
N ALA A 249 -1.03 6.68 -28.53
CA ALA A 249 -1.18 8.01 -29.14
C ALA A 249 0.16 8.64 -29.61
N ALA A 250 1.31 8.10 -29.19
CA ALA A 250 2.60 8.63 -29.62
C ALA A 250 3.02 8.17 -31.03
N ASP A 251 2.54 7.00 -31.50
CA ASP A 251 2.90 6.47 -32.81
C ASP A 251 2.10 7.08 -33.99
N GLY A 252 0.99 7.75 -33.70
CA GLY A 252 0.14 8.36 -34.73
C GLY A 252 0.61 9.73 -35.22
N GLN A 253 1.46 10.42 -34.46
CA GLN A 253 1.94 11.76 -34.85
C GLN A 253 3.23 11.73 -35.68
N ASP A 254 4.04 10.69 -35.60
CA ASP A 254 5.27 10.58 -36.41
C ASP A 254 5.02 10.15 -37.87
N THR A 255 3.87 9.53 -38.15
CA THR A 255 3.51 9.17 -39.53
C THR A 255 2.84 10.31 -40.29
N ALA A 256 2.23 11.29 -39.63
CA ALA A 256 1.56 12.44 -40.26
C ALA A 256 2.53 13.55 -40.67
N THR A 257 3.76 13.56 -40.18
CA THR A 257 4.78 14.56 -40.50
C THR A 257 5.79 14.08 -41.55
N ARG A 258 5.67 12.83 -42.05
CA ARG A 258 6.54 12.26 -43.11
C ARG A 258 5.81 11.95 -44.43
N GLY A 259 4.58 12.49 -44.61
CA GLY A 259 3.82 12.36 -45.86
C GLY A 259 3.87 13.62 -46.73
#